data_5f50ea0e6f97e4a6a9bf37587a9e19c8
#
_entry.id   5f50ea0e6f97e4a6a9bf37587a9e19c8
#
_cell.length_a   1.000
_cell.length_b   1.000
_cell.length_c   1.000
_cell.angle_alpha   90.00
_cell.angle_beta   90.00
_cell.angle_gamma   90.00
#
_symmetry.space_group_name_H-M   'P 1'
#
loop_
_entity.id
_entity.type
_entity.pdbx_description
1 polymer ?
#
loop_
_entity_poly.entity_id
_entity_poly.type
_entity_poly.pdbx_seq_one_letter_code
_entity_poly.pdbx_strand_id
1 'polypeptide(L)'
;YCPTDGKAEPFVAAPTIARCAQKKGATILTQTAALGLDISGGRVCGVLTENGLIRSDTVLLAAGAWSRLFCAHEQLLLPQLKVRSSVMRTGAIDAGLKSCISAPGFAIRPRADGGYTVAPNTAIWFELTPDALRFIGLFSKLAWMAKGHLRPSIGKTFTEALRHHRKALAGEGEAFTAHRILDPAPVQPLLDKARARLERDFPVFRDAVIAQQWAGMIDVTPDAVPVISEVSQQPGFFVATGFSGX
;
A
#
# COMPACT_ATOMS: atom_id res chain seq x y z
N TYR A 1 17.92 -20.72 1.34
CA TYR A 1 17.68 -20.42 2.76
C TYR A 1 18.60 -19.30 3.22
N CYS A 2 18.01 -18.28 3.83
CA CYS A 2 18.76 -17.16 4.42
C CYS A 2 18.60 -17.23 5.95
N PRO A 3 19.64 -17.63 6.70
CA PRO A 3 19.51 -17.81 8.15
C PRO A 3 19.42 -16.51 8.93
N THR A 4 19.78 -15.39 8.31
CA THR A 4 19.76 -14.06 8.94
C THR A 4 18.50 -13.27 8.61
N ASP A 5 17.60 -13.82 7.80
CA ASP A 5 16.34 -13.18 7.47
C ASP A 5 15.38 -13.20 8.66
N GLY A 6 14.50 -12.18 8.68
CA GLY A 6 13.50 -12.07 9.73
C GLY A 6 12.09 -11.99 9.17
N LYS A 7 11.13 -12.07 10.07
CA LYS A 7 9.72 -11.85 9.72
C LYS A 7 9.08 -10.92 10.74
N ALA A 8 8.11 -10.15 10.31
CA ALA A 8 7.34 -9.29 11.19
C ALA A 8 5.87 -9.70 11.18
N GLU A 9 5.18 -9.42 12.29
CA GLU A 9 3.73 -9.49 12.38
C GLU A 9 3.19 -8.07 12.27
N PRO A 10 2.72 -7.62 11.08
CA PRO A 10 2.35 -6.21 10.89
C PRO A 10 1.25 -5.74 11.85
N PHE A 11 0.29 -6.62 12.17
CA PHE A 11 -0.81 -6.30 13.09
C PHE A 11 -0.36 -6.10 14.54
N VAL A 12 0.86 -6.52 14.87
CA VAL A 12 1.47 -6.30 16.20
C VAL A 12 2.51 -5.19 16.11
N ALA A 13 3.35 -5.23 15.08
CA ALA A 13 4.48 -4.31 14.95
C ALA A 13 4.02 -2.84 14.82
N ALA A 14 3.08 -2.56 13.90
CA ALA A 14 2.66 -1.18 13.65
C ALA A 14 2.00 -0.54 14.89
N PRO A 15 1.02 -1.18 15.57
CA PRO A 15 0.47 -0.60 16.80
C PRO A 15 1.50 -0.47 17.94
N THR A 16 2.47 -1.38 18.00
CA THR A 16 3.52 -1.31 19.02
C THR A 16 4.44 -0.10 18.79
N ILE A 17 4.85 0.11 17.53
CA ILE A 17 5.65 1.28 17.15
C ILE A 17 4.88 2.57 17.49
N ALA A 18 3.57 2.60 17.16
CA ALA A 18 2.73 3.75 17.47
C ALA A 18 2.69 4.04 18.99
N ARG A 19 2.46 3.00 19.79
CA ARG A 19 2.46 3.14 21.26
C ARG A 19 3.82 3.62 21.80
N CYS A 20 4.92 3.10 21.21
CA CYS A 20 6.26 3.55 21.60
C CYS A 20 6.50 5.01 21.24
N ALA A 21 6.03 5.45 20.08
CA ALA A 21 6.13 6.86 19.68
C ALA A 21 5.34 7.75 20.65
N GLN A 22 4.11 7.34 21.00
CA GLN A 22 3.29 8.08 21.97
C GLN A 22 3.99 8.21 23.33
N LYS A 23 4.63 7.14 23.81
CA LYS A 23 5.41 7.18 25.07
C LYS A 23 6.59 8.15 24.99
N LYS A 24 7.06 8.45 23.78
CA LYS A 24 8.14 9.42 23.55
C LYS A 24 7.62 10.83 23.23
N GLY A 25 6.30 11.07 23.39
CA GLY A 25 5.70 12.38 23.21
C GLY A 25 5.02 12.63 21.87
N ALA A 26 4.98 11.66 20.98
CA ALA A 26 4.27 11.84 19.72
C ALA A 26 2.75 11.84 19.94
N THR A 27 2.05 12.77 19.31
CA THR A 27 0.59 12.80 19.28
C THR A 27 0.10 12.06 18.04
N ILE A 28 -0.81 11.12 18.22
CA ILE A 28 -1.44 10.39 17.12
C ILE A 28 -2.91 10.79 17.05
N LEU A 29 -3.29 11.45 15.96
CA LEU A 29 -4.66 11.87 15.70
C LEU A 29 -5.31 10.89 14.74
N THR A 30 -6.19 10.05 15.28
CA THR A 30 -6.99 9.15 14.45
C THR A 30 -8.25 9.89 13.97
N GLN A 31 -8.86 9.38 12.89
CA GLN A 31 -10.07 9.97 12.31
C GLN A 31 -9.89 11.47 12.00
N THR A 32 -8.70 11.84 11.55
CA THR A 32 -8.36 13.22 11.20
C THR A 32 -7.73 13.22 9.81
N ALA A 33 -8.51 13.60 8.82
CA ALA A 33 -8.03 13.66 7.45
C ALA A 33 -7.17 14.91 7.24
N ALA A 34 -5.99 14.73 6.64
CA ALA A 34 -5.18 15.83 6.13
C ALA A 34 -5.77 16.26 4.78
N LEU A 35 -6.13 17.53 4.65
CA LEU A 35 -6.81 18.06 3.48
C LEU A 35 -5.86 18.79 2.53
N GLY A 36 -4.71 19.29 3.04
CA GLY A 36 -3.75 20.03 2.24
C GLY A 36 -2.67 20.62 3.11
N LEU A 37 -1.75 21.33 2.48
CA LEU A 37 -0.68 22.04 3.16
C LEU A 37 -1.09 23.50 3.45
N ASP A 38 -0.67 24.02 4.60
CA ASP A 38 -0.70 25.46 4.86
C ASP A 38 0.64 26.01 4.40
N ILE A 39 0.60 26.91 3.43
CA ILE A 39 1.80 27.47 2.78
C ILE A 39 1.81 28.97 2.95
N SER A 40 2.91 29.53 3.44
CA SER A 40 3.10 30.96 3.56
C SER A 40 4.54 31.32 3.20
N GLY A 41 4.71 32.40 2.44
CA GLY A 41 6.03 32.82 1.98
C GLY A 41 6.77 31.75 1.15
N GLY A 42 6.03 30.87 0.48
CA GLY A 42 6.62 29.85 -0.36
C GLY A 42 7.16 28.61 0.38
N ARG A 43 6.82 28.46 1.65
CA ARG A 43 7.23 27.26 2.42
C ARG A 43 6.09 26.76 3.29
N VAL A 44 6.21 25.49 3.71
CA VAL A 44 5.21 24.86 4.56
C VAL A 44 5.20 25.51 5.95
N CYS A 45 3.99 25.76 6.45
CA CYS A 45 3.73 26.29 7.80
C CYS A 45 2.76 25.39 8.58
N GLY A 46 2.24 24.34 7.96
CA GLY A 46 1.34 23.44 8.64
C GLY A 46 0.59 22.49 7.71
N VAL A 47 -0.36 21.77 8.30
CA VAL A 47 -1.26 20.86 7.60
C VAL A 47 -2.70 21.28 7.91
N LEU A 48 -3.47 21.51 6.86
CA LEU A 48 -4.91 21.71 6.97
C LEU A 48 -5.58 20.36 7.20
N THR A 49 -6.37 20.27 8.26
CA THR A 49 -7.12 19.04 8.56
C THR A 49 -8.61 19.34 8.66
N GLU A 50 -9.43 18.31 8.63
CA GLU A 50 -10.87 18.48 8.86
C GLU A 50 -11.20 19.01 10.27
N ASN A 51 -10.23 18.93 11.20
CA ASN A 51 -10.39 19.40 12.58
C ASN A 51 -9.64 20.71 12.84
N GLY A 52 -9.15 21.36 11.77
CA GLY A 52 -8.44 22.64 11.87
C GLY A 52 -6.98 22.56 11.43
N LEU A 53 -6.28 23.65 11.61
CA LEU A 53 -4.89 23.80 11.19
C LEU A 53 -3.94 23.27 12.28
N ILE A 54 -3.01 22.43 11.87
CA ILE A 54 -1.89 21.98 12.69
C ILE A 54 -0.63 22.67 12.19
N ARG A 55 -0.04 23.54 13.00
CA ARG A 55 1.14 24.31 12.61
C ARG A 55 2.40 23.46 12.72
N SER A 56 3.24 23.54 11.71
CA SER A 56 4.56 22.90 11.65
C SER A 56 5.35 23.47 10.49
N ASP A 57 6.62 23.73 10.69
CA ASP A 57 7.52 24.16 9.61
C ASP A 57 8.05 22.96 8.79
N THR A 58 7.70 21.75 9.17
CA THR A 58 8.11 20.53 8.48
C THR A 58 6.95 19.53 8.46
N VAL A 59 6.63 19.01 7.28
CA VAL A 59 5.56 18.04 7.07
C VAL A 59 6.11 16.86 6.27
N LEU A 60 5.89 15.65 6.78
CA LEU A 60 6.26 14.42 6.08
C LEU A 60 4.99 13.69 5.61
N LEU A 61 4.85 13.57 4.31
CA LEU A 61 3.77 12.76 3.69
C LEU A 61 4.21 11.30 3.61
N ALA A 62 3.62 10.46 4.46
CA ALA A 62 3.87 9.02 4.49
C ALA A 62 2.54 8.27 4.31
N ALA A 63 1.77 8.67 3.29
CA ALA A 63 0.38 8.24 3.11
C ALA A 63 0.23 7.05 2.15
N GLY A 64 1.34 6.39 1.78
CA GLY A 64 1.31 5.20 0.93
C GLY A 64 0.52 5.44 -0.34
N ALA A 65 -0.50 4.64 -0.58
CA ALA A 65 -1.30 4.69 -1.80
C ALA A 65 -2.12 5.99 -1.99
N TRP A 66 -2.25 6.84 -0.95
CA TRP A 66 -2.86 8.18 -1.08
C TRP A 66 -1.84 9.26 -1.46
N SER A 67 -0.52 8.98 -1.34
CA SER A 67 0.51 10.02 -1.54
C SER A 67 0.41 10.69 -2.91
N ARG A 68 0.13 9.89 -3.97
CA ARG A 68 -0.04 10.44 -5.32
C ARG A 68 -1.21 11.44 -5.39
N LEU A 69 -2.33 11.10 -4.76
CA LEU A 69 -3.52 11.97 -4.77
C LEU A 69 -3.25 13.27 -4.01
N PHE A 70 -2.60 13.17 -2.85
CA PHE A 70 -2.22 14.33 -2.04
C PHE A 70 -1.25 15.23 -2.81
N CYS A 71 -0.22 14.67 -3.43
CA CYS A 71 0.71 15.46 -4.26
C CYS A 71 -0.02 16.13 -5.43
N ALA A 72 -0.99 15.44 -6.07
CA ALA A 72 -1.77 16.05 -7.14
C ALA A 72 -2.59 17.25 -6.65
N HIS A 73 -3.17 17.13 -5.44
CA HIS A 73 -3.89 18.24 -4.82
C HIS A 73 -2.97 19.45 -4.61
N GLU A 74 -1.74 19.22 -4.18
CA GLU A 74 -0.73 20.27 -4.00
C GLU A 74 -0.03 20.65 -5.31
N GLN A 75 -0.53 20.20 -6.46
CA GLN A 75 0.00 20.46 -7.80
C GLN A 75 1.43 19.94 -7.99
N LEU A 76 1.81 18.93 -7.23
CA LEU A 76 3.13 18.29 -7.28
C LEU A 76 3.06 16.98 -8.07
N LEU A 77 4.13 16.69 -8.81
CA LEU A 77 4.21 15.46 -9.60
C LEU A 77 4.89 14.38 -8.80
N LEU A 78 4.14 13.31 -8.51
CA LEU A 78 4.66 12.08 -7.89
C LEU A 78 4.28 10.91 -8.80
N PRO A 79 5.22 10.37 -9.60
CA PRO A 79 4.93 9.18 -10.42
C PRO A 79 4.78 7.95 -9.55
N GLN A 80 3.55 7.58 -9.28
CA GLN A 80 3.21 6.46 -8.40
C GLN A 80 1.95 5.80 -8.92
N LEU A 81 1.94 4.48 -8.95
CA LEU A 81 0.77 3.68 -9.31
C LEU A 81 0.35 2.81 -8.14
N LYS A 82 -0.84 2.25 -8.23
CA LYS A 82 -1.40 1.35 -7.22
C LYS A 82 -1.60 -0.03 -7.83
N VAL A 83 -1.18 -1.05 -7.09
CA VAL A 83 -1.45 -2.44 -7.44
C VAL A 83 -2.22 -3.10 -6.31
N ARG A 84 -3.16 -3.97 -6.66
CA ARG A 84 -3.97 -4.70 -5.67
C ARG A 84 -3.27 -6.01 -5.33
N SER A 85 -2.96 -6.19 -4.05
CA SER A 85 -2.40 -7.43 -3.53
C SER A 85 -3.45 -8.12 -2.66
N SER A 86 -3.72 -9.38 -2.95
CA SER A 86 -4.68 -10.19 -2.22
C SER A 86 -3.94 -11.19 -1.33
N VAL A 87 -4.47 -11.44 -0.15
CA VAL A 87 -3.82 -12.29 0.84
C VAL A 87 -4.90 -13.10 1.57
N MET A 88 -4.54 -14.30 2.00
CA MET A 88 -5.37 -15.09 2.90
C MET A 88 -4.57 -15.56 4.11
N ARG A 89 -5.27 -15.88 5.19
CA ARG A 89 -4.64 -16.56 6.33
C ARG A 89 -5.41 -17.80 6.71
N THR A 90 -4.66 -18.80 7.15
CA THR A 90 -5.25 -20.02 7.69
C THR A 90 -5.53 -19.86 9.19
N GLY A 91 -6.40 -20.71 9.71
CA GLY A 91 -6.42 -20.99 11.13
C GLY A 91 -5.14 -21.71 11.55
N ALA A 92 -5.00 -21.98 12.85
CA ALA A 92 -3.84 -22.70 13.37
C ALA A 92 -3.77 -24.10 12.77
N ILE A 93 -2.57 -24.48 12.34
CA ILE A 93 -2.31 -25.81 11.77
C ILE A 93 -0.81 -26.11 11.92
N ASP A 94 -0.47 -27.31 12.37
CA ASP A 94 0.93 -27.71 12.45
C ASP A 94 1.41 -28.28 11.12
N ALA A 95 1.97 -27.42 10.30
CA ALA A 95 2.56 -27.82 9.03
C ALA A 95 4.09 -28.03 9.11
N GLY A 96 4.67 -27.88 10.28
CA GLY A 96 6.11 -28.03 10.49
C GLY A 96 6.96 -26.92 9.84
N LEU A 97 6.35 -25.92 9.23
CA LEU A 97 7.06 -24.86 8.51
C LEU A 97 7.34 -23.69 9.45
N LYS A 98 8.62 -23.43 9.72
CA LYS A 98 9.06 -22.35 10.61
C LYS A 98 9.54 -21.12 9.87
N SER A 99 9.95 -21.28 8.61
CA SER A 99 10.51 -20.21 7.77
C SER A 99 9.46 -19.66 6.80
N CYS A 100 9.69 -18.44 6.34
CA CYS A 100 8.97 -17.90 5.19
C CYS A 100 9.44 -18.63 3.93
N ILE A 101 8.51 -18.95 3.04
CA ILE A 101 8.82 -19.66 1.79
C ILE A 101 8.18 -18.90 0.63
N SER A 102 8.95 -18.67 -0.41
CA SER A 102 8.43 -18.21 -1.70
C SER A 102 8.62 -19.33 -2.72
N ALA A 103 7.55 -19.77 -3.32
CA ALA A 103 7.52 -20.85 -4.31
C ALA A 103 6.74 -20.39 -5.53
N PRO A 104 6.90 -21.04 -6.69
CA PRO A 104 6.11 -20.67 -7.86
C PRO A 104 4.60 -20.81 -7.58
N GLY A 105 3.90 -19.69 -7.56
CA GLY A 105 2.45 -19.64 -7.36
C GLY A 105 2.01 -19.10 -6.02
N PHE A 106 2.86 -19.14 -4.99
CA PHE A 106 2.49 -18.63 -3.67
C PHE A 106 3.72 -18.26 -2.85
N ALA A 107 3.49 -17.39 -1.88
CA ALA A 107 4.42 -17.16 -0.77
C ALA A 107 3.67 -17.46 0.53
N ILE A 108 4.36 -18.06 1.50
CA ILE A 108 3.76 -18.44 2.78
C ILE A 108 4.65 -17.98 3.93
N ARG A 109 4.02 -17.47 4.99
CA ARG A 109 4.70 -16.97 6.19
C ARG A 109 4.00 -17.51 7.44
N PRO A 110 4.73 -18.20 8.33
CA PRO A 110 4.17 -18.62 9.63
C PRO A 110 3.78 -17.40 10.48
N ARG A 111 2.69 -17.53 11.21
CA ARG A 111 2.12 -16.48 12.07
C ARG A 111 2.31 -16.84 13.54
N ALA A 112 2.25 -15.84 14.40
CA ALA A 112 2.36 -16.04 15.84
C ALA A 112 1.15 -16.78 16.44
N ASP A 113 0.00 -16.77 15.73
CA ASP A 113 -1.22 -17.44 16.17
C ASP A 113 -1.26 -18.95 15.76
N GLY A 114 -0.18 -19.46 15.21
CA GLY A 114 -0.09 -20.85 14.76
C GLY A 114 -0.62 -21.09 13.36
N GLY A 115 -1.18 -20.08 12.72
CA GLY A 115 -1.61 -20.16 11.33
C GLY A 115 -0.54 -19.68 10.35
N TYR A 116 -0.94 -19.50 9.11
CA TYR A 116 -0.05 -19.05 8.04
C TYR A 116 -0.72 -17.95 7.23
N THR A 117 0.07 -16.95 6.85
CA THR A 117 -0.33 -15.98 5.82
C THR A 117 0.13 -16.51 4.47
N VAL A 118 -0.77 -16.52 3.49
CA VAL A 118 -0.49 -17.02 2.14
C VAL A 118 -0.85 -15.92 1.13
N ALA A 119 0.07 -15.61 0.25
CA ALA A 119 -0.12 -14.61 -0.80
C ALA A 119 0.19 -15.20 -2.16
N PRO A 120 -0.63 -14.92 -3.20
CA PRO A 120 -0.25 -15.24 -4.57
C PRO A 120 1.00 -14.43 -4.98
N ASN A 121 1.91 -15.07 -5.72
CA ASN A 121 3.07 -14.36 -6.27
C ASN A 121 3.19 -14.55 -7.79
N THR A 122 2.09 -14.93 -8.46
CA THR A 122 2.08 -15.18 -9.91
C THR A 122 1.55 -14.02 -10.74
N ALA A 123 0.81 -13.11 -10.14
CA ALA A 123 0.18 -12.04 -10.90
C ALA A 123 0.06 -10.77 -10.08
N ILE A 124 0.42 -9.68 -10.69
CA ILE A 124 0.24 -8.32 -10.16
C ILE A 124 -1.06 -7.80 -10.78
N TRP A 125 -2.09 -7.62 -9.94
CA TRP A 125 -3.37 -7.09 -10.40
C TRP A 125 -3.29 -5.58 -10.43
N PHE A 126 -3.28 -5.05 -11.63
CA PHE A 126 -3.05 -3.64 -11.89
C PHE A 126 -4.31 -3.00 -12.44
N GLU A 127 -4.81 -2.00 -11.76
CA GLU A 127 -5.99 -1.28 -12.21
C GLU A 127 -5.59 -0.15 -13.15
N LEU A 128 -6.16 -0.16 -14.35
CA LEU A 128 -5.97 0.94 -15.28
C LEU A 128 -6.67 2.18 -14.70
N THR A 129 -5.91 3.21 -14.46
CA THR A 129 -6.38 4.49 -13.93
C THR A 129 -5.86 5.61 -14.81
N PRO A 130 -6.39 6.84 -14.68
CA PRO A 130 -5.83 7.98 -15.41
C PRO A 130 -4.33 8.17 -15.18
N ASP A 131 -3.85 7.92 -13.96
CA ASP A 131 -2.42 8.00 -13.65
C ASP A 131 -1.61 6.93 -14.36
N ALA A 132 -2.20 5.73 -14.58
CA ALA A 132 -1.53 4.68 -15.34
C ALA A 132 -1.26 5.13 -16.77
N LEU A 133 -2.23 5.80 -17.38
CA LEU A 133 -2.07 6.35 -18.73
C LEU A 133 -1.07 7.51 -18.72
N ARG A 134 -1.15 8.39 -17.74
CA ARG A 134 -0.26 9.55 -17.60
C ARG A 134 1.22 9.14 -17.48
N PHE A 135 1.48 8.07 -16.72
CA PHE A 135 2.85 7.63 -16.40
C PHE A 135 3.33 6.43 -17.22
N ILE A 136 2.59 6.03 -18.25
CA ILE A 136 2.87 4.81 -19.01
C ILE A 136 4.34 4.72 -19.49
N GLY A 137 4.89 5.84 -19.93
CA GLY A 137 6.29 5.92 -20.35
C GLY A 137 7.27 5.63 -19.23
N LEU A 138 7.02 6.19 -18.05
CA LEU A 138 7.90 6.01 -16.88
C LEU A 138 7.87 4.57 -16.36
N PHE A 139 6.72 3.91 -16.46
CA PHE A 139 6.54 2.55 -15.97
C PHE A 139 6.84 1.47 -17.03
N SER A 140 7.26 1.87 -18.24
CA SER A 140 7.49 0.93 -19.34
C SER A 140 8.53 -0.14 -19.01
N LYS A 141 9.64 0.26 -18.36
CA LYS A 141 10.71 -0.67 -17.96
C LYS A 141 10.19 -1.69 -16.93
N LEU A 142 9.49 -1.20 -15.90
CA LEU A 142 8.91 -2.07 -14.87
C LEU A 142 7.86 -3.00 -15.49
N ALA A 143 7.01 -2.49 -16.38
CA ALA A 143 6.00 -3.29 -17.08
C ALA A 143 6.65 -4.37 -17.95
N TRP A 144 7.77 -4.07 -18.59
CA TRP A 144 8.52 -5.03 -19.38
C TRP A 144 9.12 -6.13 -18.50
N MET A 145 9.72 -5.76 -17.36
CA MET A 145 10.27 -6.71 -16.41
C MET A 145 9.20 -7.62 -15.79
N ALA A 146 8.01 -7.08 -15.55
CA ALA A 146 6.87 -7.81 -15.00
C ALA A 146 6.02 -8.49 -16.10
N LYS A 147 6.52 -8.51 -17.35
CA LYS A 147 5.80 -9.11 -18.49
C LYS A 147 5.40 -10.55 -18.20
N GLY A 148 4.13 -10.84 -18.41
CA GLY A 148 3.56 -12.16 -18.08
C GLY A 148 2.89 -12.23 -16.71
N HIS A 149 3.26 -11.34 -15.80
CA HIS A 149 2.66 -11.29 -14.46
C HIS A 149 1.62 -10.18 -14.31
N LEU A 150 1.64 -9.17 -15.18
CA LEU A 150 0.68 -8.07 -15.14
C LEU A 150 -0.70 -8.51 -15.63
N ARG A 151 -1.72 -8.22 -14.85
CA ARG A 151 -3.12 -8.46 -15.23
C ARG A 151 -3.87 -7.13 -15.15
N PRO A 152 -3.96 -6.43 -16.30
CA PRO A 152 -4.71 -5.17 -16.32
C PRO A 152 -6.19 -5.42 -16.07
N SER A 153 -6.80 -4.57 -15.32
CA SER A 153 -8.23 -4.60 -15.04
C SER A 153 -8.83 -3.21 -15.27
N ILE A 154 -9.93 -3.19 -15.99
CA ILE A 154 -10.72 -1.96 -16.18
C ILE A 154 -12.03 -2.19 -15.45
N GLY A 155 -12.37 -1.32 -14.52
CA GLY A 155 -13.59 -1.46 -13.74
C GLY A 155 -14.14 -0.13 -13.27
N LYS A 156 -15.08 -0.18 -12.35
CA LYS A 156 -15.66 1.00 -11.71
C LYS A 156 -14.58 1.90 -11.10
N THR A 157 -13.45 1.31 -10.72
CA THR A 157 -12.30 2.02 -10.16
C THR A 157 -11.76 3.11 -11.08
N PHE A 158 -11.86 2.94 -12.41
CA PHE A 158 -11.40 3.97 -13.35
C PHE A 158 -12.20 5.26 -13.20
N THR A 159 -13.52 5.16 -13.20
CA THR A 159 -14.39 6.34 -13.09
C THR A 159 -14.30 6.97 -11.71
N GLU A 160 -14.16 6.15 -10.68
CA GLU A 160 -13.96 6.64 -9.30
C GLU A 160 -12.61 7.35 -9.18
N ALA A 161 -11.55 6.76 -9.69
CA ALA A 161 -10.22 7.37 -9.69
C ALA A 161 -10.21 8.71 -10.44
N LEU A 162 -10.90 8.76 -11.58
CA LEU A 162 -11.03 10.00 -12.37
C LEU A 162 -11.77 11.08 -11.57
N ARG A 163 -12.86 10.70 -10.91
CA ARG A 163 -13.65 11.63 -10.08
C ARG A 163 -12.81 12.16 -8.91
N HIS A 164 -12.10 11.29 -8.20
CA HIS A 164 -11.25 11.67 -7.07
C HIS A 164 -10.10 12.57 -7.53
N HIS A 165 -9.50 12.24 -8.67
CA HIS A 165 -8.40 13.03 -9.23
C HIS A 165 -8.90 14.46 -9.61
N ARG A 166 -10.09 14.56 -10.22
CA ARG A 166 -10.68 15.86 -10.56
C ARG A 166 -11.00 16.67 -9.30
N LYS A 167 -11.57 16.04 -8.27
CA LYS A 167 -11.86 16.72 -6.98
C LYS A 167 -10.58 17.21 -6.30
N ALA A 168 -9.54 16.38 -6.29
CA ALA A 168 -8.26 16.78 -5.70
C ALA A 168 -7.66 17.97 -6.45
N LEU A 169 -7.67 17.93 -7.78
CA LEU A 169 -7.17 19.07 -8.59
C LEU A 169 -8.01 20.34 -8.42
N ALA A 170 -9.29 20.21 -8.10
CA ALA A 170 -10.17 21.33 -7.82
C ALA A 170 -9.99 21.89 -6.40
N GLY A 171 -9.11 21.30 -5.59
CA GLY A 171 -8.88 21.72 -4.21
C GLY A 171 -9.98 21.27 -3.25
N GLU A 172 -10.78 20.28 -3.65
CA GLU A 172 -11.87 19.78 -2.81
C GLU A 172 -11.34 18.74 -1.81
N GLY A 173 -11.25 19.12 -0.55
CA GLY A 173 -10.80 18.25 0.54
C GLY A 173 -11.65 17.00 0.72
N GLU A 174 -12.88 16.99 0.16
CA GLU A 174 -13.73 15.79 0.14
C GLU A 174 -13.06 14.57 -0.46
N ALA A 175 -12.07 14.75 -1.33
CA ALA A 175 -11.33 13.62 -1.90
C ALA A 175 -10.66 12.76 -0.83
N PHE A 176 -10.30 13.34 0.31
CA PHE A 176 -9.60 12.65 1.41
C PHE A 176 -10.53 12.18 2.52
N THR A 177 -11.69 12.82 2.68
CA THR A 177 -12.65 12.44 3.71
C THR A 177 -13.60 11.34 3.23
N ALA A 178 -13.91 11.31 1.93
CA ALA A 178 -14.86 10.34 1.36
C ALA A 178 -14.35 8.90 1.39
N HIS A 179 -13.02 8.71 1.28
CA HIS A 179 -12.41 7.38 1.21
C HIS A 179 -11.21 7.29 2.17
N ARG A 180 -11.51 7.11 3.45
CA ARG A 180 -10.48 7.07 4.51
C ARG A 180 -9.72 5.75 4.53
N ILE A 181 -10.32 4.68 4.02
CA ILE A 181 -9.76 3.34 4.07
C ILE A 181 -9.77 2.75 2.65
N LEU A 182 -8.64 2.22 2.22
CA LEU A 182 -8.54 1.46 0.96
C LEU A 182 -8.60 -0.02 1.31
N ASP A 183 -9.80 -0.58 1.26
CA ASP A 183 -10.07 -1.98 1.59
C ASP A 183 -10.76 -2.66 0.40
N PRO A 184 -10.03 -2.87 -0.71
CA PRO A 184 -10.62 -3.48 -1.89
C PRO A 184 -10.93 -4.95 -1.66
N ALA A 185 -11.92 -5.47 -2.37
CA ALA A 185 -12.21 -6.90 -2.32
C ALA A 185 -11.02 -7.71 -2.87
N PRO A 186 -10.70 -8.86 -2.25
CA PRO A 186 -9.62 -9.70 -2.77
C PRO A 186 -9.96 -10.28 -4.14
N VAL A 187 -8.93 -10.56 -4.93
CA VAL A 187 -9.05 -11.18 -6.24
C VAL A 187 -9.13 -12.70 -6.04
N GLN A 188 -10.35 -13.21 -5.91
CA GLN A 188 -10.60 -14.60 -5.54
C GLN A 188 -9.87 -15.61 -6.43
N PRO A 189 -9.89 -15.50 -7.79
CA PRO A 189 -9.19 -16.47 -8.62
C PRO A 189 -7.68 -16.56 -8.36
N LEU A 190 -7.04 -15.49 -7.87
CA LEU A 190 -5.63 -15.55 -7.50
C LEU A 190 -5.42 -16.33 -6.21
N LEU A 191 -6.30 -16.09 -5.22
CA LEU A 191 -6.25 -16.80 -3.94
C LEU A 191 -6.50 -18.29 -4.15
N ASP A 192 -7.49 -18.65 -4.98
CA ASP A 192 -7.81 -20.05 -5.27
C ASP A 192 -6.63 -20.78 -5.93
N LYS A 193 -5.96 -20.11 -6.88
CA LYS A 193 -4.77 -20.69 -7.54
C LYS A 193 -3.62 -20.86 -6.54
N ALA A 194 -3.38 -19.85 -5.69
CA ALA A 194 -2.33 -19.94 -4.67
C ALA A 194 -2.63 -21.06 -3.67
N ARG A 195 -3.88 -21.18 -3.26
CA ARG A 195 -4.34 -22.25 -2.37
C ARG A 195 -4.13 -23.63 -2.99
N ALA A 196 -4.60 -23.83 -4.21
CA ALA A 196 -4.46 -25.11 -4.91
C ALA A 196 -2.99 -25.50 -5.07
N ARG A 197 -2.13 -24.51 -5.36
CA ARG A 197 -0.71 -24.76 -5.48
C ARG A 197 -0.09 -25.12 -4.12
N LEU A 198 -0.44 -24.41 -3.06
CA LEU A 198 0.02 -24.68 -1.71
C LEU A 198 -0.37 -26.10 -1.26
N GLU A 199 -1.64 -26.49 -1.49
CA GLU A 199 -2.17 -27.80 -1.13
C GLU A 199 -1.50 -28.95 -1.90
N ARG A 200 -1.08 -28.67 -3.13
CA ARG A 200 -0.35 -29.64 -3.93
C ARG A 200 1.06 -29.85 -3.42
N ASP A 201 1.76 -28.75 -3.12
CA ASP A 201 3.16 -28.79 -2.72
C ASP A 201 3.33 -29.15 -1.23
N PHE A 202 2.32 -28.83 -0.42
CA PHE A 202 2.27 -29.12 1.02
C PHE A 202 0.89 -29.69 1.38
N PRO A 203 0.68 -31.01 1.23
CA PRO A 203 -0.65 -31.62 1.38
C PRO A 203 -1.32 -31.38 2.74
N VAL A 204 -0.56 -31.10 3.80
CA VAL A 204 -1.09 -30.79 5.12
C VAL A 204 -2.08 -29.61 5.09
N PHE A 205 -1.94 -28.69 4.12
CA PHE A 205 -2.84 -27.53 4.01
C PHE A 205 -4.20 -27.84 3.38
N ARG A 206 -4.45 -29.07 2.91
CA ARG A 206 -5.78 -29.47 2.40
C ARG A 206 -6.86 -29.32 3.46
N ASP A 207 -6.50 -29.61 4.69
CA ASP A 207 -7.41 -29.55 5.83
C ASP A 207 -7.40 -28.18 6.52
N ALA A 208 -6.61 -27.22 6.01
CA ALA A 208 -6.50 -25.91 6.61
C ALA A 208 -7.77 -25.07 6.36
N VAL A 209 -8.36 -24.58 7.44
CA VAL A 209 -9.48 -23.65 7.36
C VAL A 209 -8.93 -22.28 6.96
N ILE A 210 -9.51 -21.66 5.95
CA ILE A 210 -9.18 -20.27 5.59
C ILE A 210 -9.95 -19.37 6.54
N ALA A 211 -9.23 -18.75 7.47
CA ALA A 211 -9.82 -17.94 8.53
C ALA A 211 -10.19 -16.55 8.06
N GLN A 212 -9.46 -16.02 7.05
CA GLN A 212 -9.72 -14.67 6.54
C GLN A 212 -9.06 -14.48 5.17
N GLN A 213 -9.68 -13.65 4.36
CA GLN A 213 -9.15 -13.17 3.08
C GLN A 213 -9.32 -11.65 3.02
N TRP A 214 -8.32 -10.97 2.48
CA TRP A 214 -8.38 -9.52 2.32
C TRP A 214 -7.49 -9.07 1.16
N ALA A 215 -7.59 -7.80 0.80
CA ALA A 215 -6.66 -7.21 -0.15
C ALA A 215 -6.24 -5.82 0.33
N GLY A 216 -5.15 -5.34 -0.20
CA GLY A 216 -4.66 -4.00 0.05
C GLY A 216 -4.15 -3.37 -1.23
N MET A 217 -4.00 -2.05 -1.21
CA MET A 217 -3.41 -1.31 -2.31
C MET A 217 -1.96 -1.00 -1.97
N ILE A 218 -1.05 -1.50 -2.80
CA ILE A 218 0.39 -1.26 -2.68
C ILE A 218 0.75 -0.12 -3.63
N ASP A 219 1.50 0.84 -3.15
CA ASP A 219 2.01 1.96 -3.95
C ASP A 219 3.35 1.58 -4.57
N VAL A 220 3.49 1.83 -5.87
CA VAL A 220 4.68 1.42 -6.65
C VAL A 220 5.22 2.62 -7.40
N THR A 221 6.52 2.83 -7.31
CA THR A 221 7.30 3.82 -8.07
C THR A 221 7.80 3.22 -9.40
N PRO A 222 8.21 4.04 -10.38
CA PRO A 222 8.62 3.52 -11.69
C PRO A 222 9.79 2.54 -11.69
N ASP A 223 10.67 2.65 -10.69
CA ASP A 223 11.85 1.79 -10.54
C ASP A 223 11.73 0.84 -9.35
N ALA A 224 10.56 0.83 -8.70
CA ALA A 224 10.28 0.05 -7.47
C ALA A 224 11.22 0.40 -6.30
N VAL A 225 11.80 1.61 -6.32
CA VAL A 225 12.65 2.11 -5.23
C VAL A 225 11.87 3.11 -4.38
N PRO A 226 11.92 3.02 -3.05
CA PRO A 226 11.24 4.01 -2.21
C PRO A 226 11.76 5.44 -2.43
N VAL A 227 10.86 6.39 -2.36
CA VAL A 227 11.19 7.82 -2.40
C VAL A 227 11.16 8.33 -0.96
N ILE A 228 12.29 8.82 -0.47
CA ILE A 228 12.38 9.51 0.82
C ILE A 228 13.16 10.80 0.53
N SER A 229 12.46 11.92 0.42
CA SER A 229 13.09 13.15 -0.05
C SER A 229 12.28 14.38 0.33
N GLU A 230 12.97 15.52 0.45
CA GLU A 230 12.32 16.81 0.45
C GLU A 230 11.84 17.13 -0.98
N VAL A 231 10.71 17.80 -1.07
CA VAL A 231 10.15 18.27 -2.35
C VAL A 231 10.73 19.66 -2.62
N SER A 232 11.65 19.75 -3.57
CA SER A 232 12.41 20.98 -3.83
C SER A 232 11.53 22.19 -4.16
N GLN A 233 10.36 21.97 -4.79
CA GLN A 233 9.42 23.04 -5.10
C GLN A 233 8.67 23.55 -3.85
N GLN A 234 8.75 22.84 -2.73
CA GLN A 234 7.96 23.14 -1.55
C GLN A 234 8.80 22.94 -0.28
N PRO A 235 9.66 23.92 0.07
CA PRO A 235 10.53 23.82 1.25
C PRO A 235 9.76 23.47 2.53
N GLY A 236 10.28 22.50 3.29
CA GLY A 236 9.64 21.97 4.48
C GLY A 236 8.69 20.82 4.23
N PHE A 237 8.44 20.46 2.95
CA PHE A 237 7.60 19.32 2.62
C PHE A 237 8.46 18.12 2.22
N PHE A 238 8.23 17.00 2.87
CA PHE A 238 8.94 15.75 2.63
C PHE A 238 7.96 14.64 2.24
N VAL A 239 8.41 13.70 1.43
CA VAL A 239 7.61 12.54 1.03
C VAL A 239 8.37 11.27 1.37
N ALA A 240 7.68 10.28 1.95
CA ALA A 240 8.21 8.93 2.17
C ALA A 240 7.16 7.94 1.65
N THR A 241 7.43 7.32 0.49
CA THR A 241 6.45 6.48 -0.20
C THR A 241 7.13 5.47 -1.12
N GLY A 242 6.36 4.55 -1.71
CA GLY A 242 6.89 3.57 -2.64
C GLY A 242 7.55 2.37 -1.97
N PHE A 243 7.14 2.03 -0.76
CA PHE A 243 7.70 0.90 0.00
C PHE A 243 7.08 -0.43 -0.44
N SER A 244 6.89 -0.59 -1.74
CA SER A 244 6.32 -1.81 -2.35
C SER A 244 7.30 -2.98 -2.34
N GLY A 245 8.54 -2.71 -1.94
CA GLY A 245 9.70 -3.56 -2.20
C GLY A 245 9.61 -4.96 -1.67
N UNK A 246 10.30 -5.31 -2.02
CA UNK A 246 10.18 -5.99 -1.88
C UNK A 246 10.48 -6.64 -1.50
#